data_f69637977a8356638dd1fae77f4f6f00
#
_entry.id   f69637977a8356638dd1fae77f4f6f00
#
_cell.length_a   1.000
_cell.length_b   1.000
_cell.length_c   1.000
_cell.angle_alpha   90.00
_cell.angle_beta   90.00
_cell.angle_gamma   90.00
#
_symmetry.space_group_name_H-M   'P 1'
#
loop_
_entity.id
_entity.type
_entity.pdbx_description
1 polymer ?
#
loop_
_entity_poly.entity_id
_entity_poly.type
_entity_poly.pdbx_seq_one_letter_code
_entity_poly.pdbx_strand_id
1 'polypeptide(L)'
;MKLGIKSVTMDDIATQLGISKKTLYNHFTDKNQLVENIIKSKIAEDRNVFQKASLESINAIEELFMHSKYVIETFKAVNPTVFHDLQKNYPSAWQLTVNHKWDFVYNQFLKNIDRGVKEGIYRVDIHKEIYSRMFVSQIETIVEGDVFPWPEFKYETVFLENFRLHIRGIANEKGLEYFQDKILKN
;
A
#
# COMPACT_ATOMS: atom_id res chain seq x y z
N MET A 1 -8.77 9.71 10.72
CA MET A 1 -8.30 11.03 11.20
C MET A 1 -8.63 12.08 10.17
N LYS A 2 -9.40 13.11 10.51
CA LYS A 2 -9.74 14.23 9.60
C LYS A 2 -8.66 15.32 9.57
N LEU A 3 -7.66 15.25 10.46
CA LEU A 3 -6.55 16.20 10.58
C LEU A 3 -5.25 15.51 10.18
N GLY A 4 -4.34 16.25 9.51
CA GLY A 4 -2.99 15.75 9.20
C GLY A 4 -2.18 15.46 10.47
N ILE A 5 -1.09 14.71 10.33
CA ILE A 5 -0.23 14.34 11.48
C ILE A 5 0.30 15.59 12.18
N LYS A 6 0.65 16.61 11.43
CA LYS A 6 1.28 17.84 11.96
C LYS A 6 0.38 18.55 12.97
N SER A 7 -0.91 18.63 12.73
CA SER A 7 -1.86 19.41 13.54
C SER A 7 -2.26 18.75 14.87
N VAL A 8 -1.99 17.47 15.07
CA VAL A 8 -2.31 16.73 16.28
C VAL A 8 -1.14 16.75 17.24
N THR A 9 -1.32 17.16 18.50
CA THR A 9 -0.28 17.19 19.54
C THR A 9 -0.25 15.91 20.36
N MET A 10 0.81 15.66 21.13
CA MET A 10 0.88 14.56 22.10
C MET A 10 -0.22 14.67 23.15
N ASP A 11 -0.61 15.89 23.53
CA ASP A 11 -1.66 16.17 24.49
C ASP A 11 -3.04 15.80 23.93
N ASP A 12 -3.30 16.13 22.65
CA ASP A 12 -4.53 15.74 21.95
C ASP A 12 -4.65 14.21 21.88
N ILE A 13 -3.53 13.53 21.59
CA ILE A 13 -3.48 12.06 21.54
C ILE A 13 -3.79 11.46 22.90
N ALA A 14 -3.14 11.95 23.97
CA ALA A 14 -3.39 11.45 25.34
C ALA A 14 -4.85 11.66 25.74
N THR A 15 -5.41 12.83 25.45
CA THR A 15 -6.82 13.16 25.72
C THR A 15 -7.76 12.22 24.95
N GLN A 16 -7.52 12.01 23.66
CA GLN A 16 -8.36 11.14 22.82
C GLN A 16 -8.31 9.68 23.25
N LEU A 17 -7.15 9.22 23.75
CA LEU A 17 -6.97 7.86 24.26
C LEU A 17 -7.46 7.69 25.70
N GLY A 18 -7.86 8.76 26.39
CA GLY A 18 -8.29 8.70 27.78
C GLY A 18 -7.17 8.35 28.77
N ILE A 19 -5.90 8.65 28.41
CA ILE A 19 -4.73 8.40 29.25
C ILE A 19 -4.06 9.70 29.68
N SER A 20 -3.25 9.65 30.76
CA SER A 20 -2.48 10.81 31.17
C SER A 20 -1.34 11.08 30.18
N LYS A 21 -0.97 12.37 30.03
CA LYS A 21 0.24 12.80 29.29
C LYS A 21 1.48 12.05 29.78
N LYS A 22 1.63 11.88 31.11
CA LYS A 22 2.73 11.13 31.70
C LYS A 22 2.75 9.67 31.21
N THR A 23 1.61 9.02 31.13
CA THR A 23 1.47 7.66 30.61
C THR A 23 1.96 7.57 29.17
N LEU A 24 1.56 8.51 28.30
CA LEU A 24 2.00 8.54 26.91
C LEU A 24 3.52 8.74 26.79
N TYR A 25 4.09 9.70 27.57
CA TYR A 25 5.53 9.96 27.58
C TYR A 25 6.38 8.87 28.23
N ASN A 26 5.78 7.96 29.01
CA ASN A 26 6.47 6.75 29.49
C ASN A 26 6.75 5.74 28.35
N HIS A 27 5.96 5.79 27.27
CA HIS A 27 6.09 4.89 26.11
C HIS A 27 6.82 5.53 24.94
N PHE A 28 6.68 6.85 24.76
CA PHE A 28 7.24 7.59 23.62
C PHE A 28 7.90 8.86 24.10
N THR A 29 9.16 9.04 23.79
CA THR A 29 9.92 10.24 24.18
C THR A 29 9.37 11.51 23.55
N ASP A 30 8.89 11.40 22.32
CA ASP A 30 8.33 12.49 21.54
C ASP A 30 7.40 11.97 20.44
N LYS A 31 6.82 12.90 19.68
CA LYS A 31 5.91 12.60 18.58
C LYS A 31 6.59 11.88 17.40
N ASN A 32 7.88 12.15 17.16
CA ASN A 32 8.62 11.48 16.09
C ASN A 32 8.72 9.98 16.36
N GLN A 33 9.09 9.62 17.60
CA GLN A 33 9.15 8.22 18.03
C GLN A 33 7.78 7.54 17.93
N LEU A 34 6.71 8.23 18.33
CA LEU A 34 5.34 7.71 18.20
C LEU A 34 4.99 7.44 16.72
N VAL A 35 5.26 8.40 15.82
CA VAL A 35 5.00 8.26 14.39
C VAL A 35 5.82 7.12 13.80
N GLU A 36 7.11 7.00 14.13
CA GLU A 36 7.93 5.87 13.67
C GLU A 36 7.37 4.52 14.12
N ASN A 37 6.89 4.41 15.36
CA ASN A 37 6.32 3.17 15.86
C ASN A 37 4.99 2.83 15.16
N ILE A 38 4.17 3.83 14.84
CA ILE A 38 2.96 3.64 14.03
C ILE A 38 3.32 3.08 12.64
N ILE A 39 4.33 3.67 11.98
CA ILE A 39 4.79 3.19 10.66
C ILE A 39 5.37 1.78 10.76
N LYS A 40 6.18 1.47 11.77
CA LYS A 40 6.70 0.10 11.99
C LYS A 40 5.58 -0.92 12.18
N SER A 41 4.55 -0.57 12.96
CA SER A 41 3.38 -1.42 13.17
C SER A 41 2.62 -1.64 11.86
N LYS A 42 2.43 -0.58 11.05
CA LYS A 42 1.76 -0.68 9.75
C LYS A 42 2.56 -1.56 8.78
N ILE A 43 3.87 -1.40 8.72
CA ILE A 43 4.75 -2.26 7.91
C ILE A 43 4.63 -3.74 8.32
N ALA A 44 4.55 -4.02 9.62
CA ALA A 44 4.36 -5.39 10.10
C ALA A 44 2.99 -5.96 9.69
N GLU A 45 1.93 -5.16 9.78
CA GLU A 45 0.60 -5.52 9.28
C GLU A 45 0.62 -5.81 7.78
N ASP A 46 1.21 -4.92 6.97
CA ASP A 46 1.34 -5.08 5.52
C ASP A 46 2.01 -6.42 5.18
N ARG A 47 3.13 -6.73 5.84
CA ARG A 47 3.85 -8.00 5.62
C ARG A 47 2.98 -9.22 5.91
N ASN A 48 2.21 -9.18 7.00
CA ASN A 48 1.30 -10.28 7.35
C ASN A 48 0.19 -10.44 6.30
N VAL A 49 -0.40 -9.33 5.82
CA VAL A 49 -1.45 -9.37 4.79
C VAL A 49 -0.90 -9.92 3.48
N PHE A 50 0.28 -9.48 3.04
CA PHE A 50 0.91 -9.99 1.82
C PHE A 50 1.24 -11.47 1.93
N GLN A 51 1.77 -11.92 3.06
CA GLN A 51 2.05 -13.34 3.30
C GLN A 51 0.77 -14.17 3.27
N LYS A 52 -0.30 -13.70 3.92
CA LYS A 52 -1.60 -14.37 3.92
C LYS A 52 -2.19 -14.47 2.51
N ALA A 53 -2.16 -13.37 1.74
CA ALA A 53 -2.65 -13.37 0.37
C ALA A 53 -1.88 -14.37 -0.51
N SER A 54 -0.56 -14.46 -0.36
CA SER A 54 0.27 -15.42 -1.11
C SER A 54 -0.08 -16.88 -0.80
N LEU A 55 -0.49 -17.19 0.45
CA LEU A 55 -0.85 -18.54 0.89
C LEU A 55 -2.30 -18.92 0.53
N GLU A 56 -3.23 -17.98 0.61
CA GLU A 56 -4.67 -18.23 0.47
C GLU A 56 -5.20 -18.05 -0.95
N SER A 57 -4.50 -17.29 -1.79
CA SER A 57 -4.93 -17.05 -3.17
C SER A 57 -4.80 -18.28 -4.07
N ILE A 58 -5.78 -18.50 -4.94
CA ILE A 58 -5.83 -19.61 -5.89
C ILE A 58 -4.74 -19.46 -6.97
N ASN A 59 -4.42 -18.21 -7.35
CA ASN A 59 -3.43 -17.90 -8.37
C ASN A 59 -2.85 -16.47 -8.19
N ALA A 60 -1.88 -16.13 -9.03
CA ALA A 60 -1.18 -14.85 -8.97
C ALA A 60 -2.10 -13.62 -9.20
N ILE A 61 -3.15 -13.74 -10.01
CA ILE A 61 -4.11 -12.64 -10.23
C ILE A 61 -4.95 -12.38 -8.97
N GLU A 62 -5.42 -13.44 -8.32
CA GLU A 62 -6.18 -13.32 -7.07
C GLU A 62 -5.33 -12.77 -5.94
N GLU A 63 -4.06 -13.19 -5.84
CA GLU A 63 -3.10 -12.64 -4.88
C GLU A 63 -2.99 -11.11 -5.03
N LEU A 64 -2.77 -10.62 -6.26
CA LEU A 64 -2.72 -9.17 -6.53
C LEU A 64 -4.05 -8.47 -6.24
N PHE A 65 -5.17 -9.12 -6.49
CA PHE A 65 -6.49 -8.57 -6.17
C PHE A 65 -6.68 -8.41 -4.65
N MET A 66 -6.26 -9.41 -3.86
CA MET A 66 -6.28 -9.32 -2.40
C MET A 66 -5.39 -8.18 -1.89
N HIS A 67 -4.18 -8.01 -2.45
CA HIS A 67 -3.31 -6.89 -2.15
C HIS A 67 -3.96 -5.54 -2.50
N SER A 68 -4.57 -5.44 -3.68
CA SER A 68 -5.23 -4.21 -4.12
C SER A 68 -6.40 -3.82 -3.22
N LYS A 69 -7.22 -4.77 -2.82
CA LYS A 69 -8.31 -4.53 -1.85
C LYS A 69 -7.78 -3.98 -0.52
N TYR A 70 -6.75 -4.60 0.03
CA TYR A 70 -6.14 -4.15 1.27
C TYR A 70 -5.59 -2.72 1.16
N VAL A 71 -4.87 -2.43 0.08
CA VAL A 71 -4.32 -1.09 -0.19
C VAL A 71 -5.45 -0.07 -0.28
N ILE A 72 -6.50 -0.34 -1.05
CA ILE A 72 -7.68 0.53 -1.19
C ILE A 72 -8.31 0.82 0.19
N GLU A 73 -8.56 -0.20 1.00
CA GLU A 73 -9.17 -0.01 2.33
C GLU A 73 -8.25 0.78 3.28
N THR A 74 -6.93 0.55 3.19
CA THR A 74 -5.95 1.33 3.95
C THR A 74 -6.02 2.81 3.58
N PHE A 75 -6.06 3.14 2.29
CA PHE A 75 -6.11 4.54 1.83
C PHE A 75 -7.44 5.22 2.07
N LYS A 76 -8.56 4.51 2.06
CA LYS A 76 -9.86 5.05 2.48
C LYS A 76 -9.87 5.52 3.94
N ALA A 77 -9.13 4.83 4.80
CA ALA A 77 -9.07 5.13 6.23
C ALA A 77 -8.11 6.30 6.57
N VAL A 78 -7.25 6.70 5.64
CA VAL A 78 -6.17 7.68 5.88
C VAL A 78 -6.45 8.98 5.13
N ASN A 79 -6.28 10.12 5.83
CA ASN A 79 -6.35 11.43 5.16
C ASN A 79 -5.16 11.59 4.21
N PRO A 80 -5.36 12.06 2.97
CA PRO A 80 -4.29 12.29 1.99
C PRO A 80 -3.11 13.13 2.49
N THR A 81 -3.39 14.13 3.32
CA THR A 81 -2.35 15.00 3.89
C THR A 81 -1.34 14.27 4.79
N VAL A 82 -1.69 13.07 5.26
CA VAL A 82 -0.80 12.25 6.11
C VAL A 82 0.51 11.91 5.40
N PHE A 83 0.47 11.59 4.12
CA PHE A 83 1.65 11.22 3.34
C PHE A 83 2.58 12.42 3.13
N HIS A 84 2.02 13.56 2.77
CA HIS A 84 2.76 14.81 2.65
C HIS A 84 3.37 15.24 4.00
N ASP A 85 2.58 15.15 5.09
CA ASP A 85 3.07 15.46 6.43
C ASP A 85 4.20 14.51 6.86
N LEU A 86 4.06 13.21 6.55
CA LEU A 86 5.07 12.21 6.86
C LEU A 86 6.39 12.52 6.16
N GLN A 87 6.34 12.74 4.85
CA GLN A 87 7.50 13.05 4.03
C GLN A 87 8.20 14.33 4.50
N LYS A 88 7.43 15.40 4.75
CA LYS A 88 7.96 16.72 5.06
C LYS A 88 8.45 16.87 6.50
N ASN A 89 7.74 16.27 7.46
CA ASN A 89 7.94 16.56 8.88
C ASN A 89 8.51 15.39 9.69
N TYR A 90 8.54 14.16 9.13
CA TYR A 90 8.96 12.94 9.82
C TYR A 90 9.90 12.08 8.94
N PRO A 91 11.09 12.60 8.58
CA PRO A 91 11.98 11.98 7.58
C PRO A 91 12.40 10.55 7.95
N SER A 92 12.63 10.26 9.25
CA SER A 92 12.99 8.90 9.70
C SER A 92 11.84 7.92 9.46
N ALA A 93 10.61 8.30 9.79
CA ALA A 93 9.42 7.47 9.54
C ALA A 93 9.15 7.33 8.04
N TRP A 94 9.34 8.39 7.25
CA TRP A 94 9.26 8.35 5.78
C TRP A 94 10.28 7.36 5.20
N GLN A 95 11.52 7.37 5.66
CA GLN A 95 12.53 6.43 5.18
C GLN A 95 12.15 4.97 5.44
N LEU A 96 11.45 4.67 6.53
CA LEU A 96 10.92 3.32 6.78
C LEU A 96 9.92 2.89 5.69
N THR A 97 9.05 3.80 5.24
CA THR A 97 8.11 3.49 4.15
C THR A 97 8.82 3.29 2.81
N VAL A 98 9.83 4.10 2.52
CA VAL A 98 10.65 3.97 1.30
C VAL A 98 11.40 2.64 1.29
N ASN A 99 12.03 2.27 2.41
CA ASN A 99 12.71 0.98 2.53
C ASN A 99 11.72 -0.18 2.38
N HIS A 100 10.57 -0.13 3.06
CA HIS A 100 9.53 -1.16 2.93
C HIS A 100 9.07 -1.32 1.48
N LYS A 101 8.86 -0.22 0.77
CA LYS A 101 8.47 -0.22 -0.64
C LYS A 101 9.48 -0.99 -1.50
N TRP A 102 10.76 -0.68 -1.39
CA TRP A 102 11.79 -1.26 -2.27
C TRP A 102 12.32 -2.62 -1.79
N ASP A 103 12.43 -2.84 -0.47
CA ASP A 103 12.97 -4.08 0.07
C ASP A 103 11.92 -5.19 0.19
N PHE A 104 10.64 -4.82 0.34
CA PHE A 104 9.57 -5.79 0.53
C PHE A 104 8.57 -5.78 -0.63
N VAL A 105 7.83 -4.68 -0.82
CA VAL A 105 6.71 -4.65 -1.78
C VAL A 105 7.19 -4.97 -3.19
N TYR A 106 8.26 -4.34 -3.66
CA TYR A 106 8.88 -4.64 -4.96
C TYR A 106 9.19 -6.12 -5.14
N ASN A 107 9.78 -6.76 -4.12
CA ASN A 107 10.10 -8.19 -4.17
C ASN A 107 8.85 -9.09 -4.17
N GLN A 108 7.74 -8.65 -3.57
CA GLN A 108 6.48 -9.42 -3.66
C GLN A 108 5.93 -9.38 -5.09
N PHE A 109 6.00 -8.23 -5.79
CA PHE A 109 5.60 -8.15 -7.20
C PHE A 109 6.48 -9.00 -8.11
N LEU A 110 7.80 -9.04 -7.90
CA LEU A 110 8.69 -9.96 -8.63
C LEU A 110 8.25 -11.41 -8.47
N LYS A 111 8.00 -11.84 -7.24
CA LYS A 111 7.55 -13.20 -6.93
C LYS A 111 6.18 -13.51 -7.55
N ASN A 112 5.27 -12.55 -7.53
CA ASN A 112 3.95 -12.69 -8.12
C ASN A 112 4.03 -12.85 -9.65
N ILE A 113 4.90 -12.09 -10.33
CA ILE A 113 5.12 -12.26 -11.77
C ILE A 113 5.69 -13.66 -12.05
N ASP A 114 6.73 -14.10 -11.32
CA ASP A 114 7.29 -15.43 -11.47
C ASP A 114 6.23 -16.53 -11.24
N ARG A 115 5.36 -16.36 -10.24
CA ARG A 115 4.22 -17.25 -9.97
C ARG A 115 3.25 -17.29 -11.15
N GLY A 116 2.79 -16.15 -11.64
CA GLY A 116 1.81 -16.08 -12.72
C GLY A 116 2.33 -16.62 -14.06
N VAL A 117 3.63 -16.44 -14.36
CA VAL A 117 4.29 -17.06 -15.51
C VAL A 117 4.32 -18.60 -15.35
N LYS A 118 4.69 -19.09 -14.15
CA LYS A 118 4.71 -20.53 -13.84
C LYS A 118 3.32 -21.16 -13.90
N GLU A 119 2.29 -20.43 -13.48
CA GLU A 119 0.86 -20.87 -13.56
C GLU A 119 0.31 -20.79 -14.99
N GLY A 120 1.04 -20.20 -15.92
CA GLY A 120 0.63 -20.04 -17.32
C GLY A 120 -0.51 -19.05 -17.53
N ILE A 121 -0.64 -18.05 -16.65
CA ILE A 121 -1.64 -16.97 -16.73
C ILE A 121 -1.04 -15.60 -17.02
N TYR A 122 0.28 -15.46 -16.89
CA TYR A 122 1.02 -14.27 -17.32
C TYR A 122 1.85 -14.55 -18.57
N ARG A 123 2.15 -13.50 -19.31
CA ARG A 123 2.99 -13.54 -20.49
C ARG A 123 4.43 -13.89 -20.11
N VAL A 124 5.12 -14.64 -20.99
CA VAL A 124 6.52 -15.06 -20.76
C VAL A 124 7.55 -14.02 -21.20
N ASP A 125 7.13 -13.02 -21.99
CA ASP A 125 7.97 -11.94 -22.51
C ASP A 125 8.07 -10.72 -21.58
N ILE A 126 7.62 -10.85 -20.32
CA ILE A 126 7.64 -9.76 -19.34
C ILE A 126 9.06 -9.54 -18.82
N HIS A 127 9.53 -8.30 -18.92
CA HIS A 127 10.72 -7.88 -18.18
C HIS A 127 10.32 -7.55 -16.73
N LYS A 128 10.30 -8.57 -15.88
CA LYS A 128 9.71 -8.52 -14.55
C LYS A 128 10.24 -7.41 -13.64
N GLU A 129 11.55 -7.11 -13.72
CA GLU A 129 12.19 -6.06 -12.92
C GLU A 129 11.68 -4.67 -13.34
N ILE A 130 11.49 -4.45 -14.64
CA ILE A 130 10.96 -3.18 -15.16
C ILE A 130 9.49 -3.05 -14.78
N TYR A 131 8.67 -4.07 -15.02
CA TYR A 131 7.26 -4.05 -14.69
C TYR A 131 7.00 -3.84 -13.19
N SER A 132 7.74 -4.54 -12.33
CA SER A 132 7.61 -4.37 -10.88
C SER A 132 7.98 -2.96 -10.42
N ARG A 133 9.03 -2.37 -10.99
CA ARG A 133 9.40 -0.97 -10.69
C ARG A 133 8.33 0.02 -11.16
N MET A 134 7.83 -0.14 -12.37
CA MET A 134 6.77 0.72 -12.91
C MET A 134 5.52 0.66 -12.02
N PHE A 135 5.08 -0.53 -11.63
CA PHE A 135 3.89 -0.70 -10.80
C PHE A 135 4.06 -0.07 -9.41
N VAL A 136 5.19 -0.32 -8.75
CA VAL A 136 5.51 0.26 -7.44
C VAL A 136 5.61 1.79 -7.51
N SER A 137 6.20 2.34 -8.58
CA SER A 137 6.29 3.80 -8.79
C SER A 137 4.92 4.42 -9.08
N GLN A 138 4.02 3.73 -9.79
CA GLN A 138 2.64 4.20 -10.01
C GLN A 138 1.86 4.30 -8.69
N ILE A 139 2.04 3.34 -7.77
CA ILE A 139 1.44 3.43 -6.43
C ILE A 139 1.92 4.68 -5.70
N GLU A 140 3.21 4.99 -5.76
CA GLU A 140 3.78 6.21 -5.15
C GLU A 140 3.15 7.48 -5.74
N THR A 141 3.08 7.57 -7.06
CA THR A 141 2.45 8.71 -7.77
C THR A 141 0.98 8.92 -7.35
N ILE A 142 0.23 7.82 -7.14
CA ILE A 142 -1.17 7.89 -6.67
C ILE A 142 -1.21 8.43 -5.23
N VAL A 143 -0.30 7.97 -4.37
CA VAL A 143 -0.26 8.33 -2.95
C VAL A 143 0.18 9.78 -2.73
N GLU A 144 1.13 10.27 -3.51
CA GLU A 144 1.61 11.66 -3.43
C GLU A 144 0.51 12.69 -3.76
N GLY A 145 -0.44 12.32 -4.61
CA GLY A 145 -1.64 13.13 -4.89
C GLY A 145 -1.43 14.30 -5.83
N ASP A 146 -0.23 14.56 -6.31
CA ASP A 146 0.05 15.68 -7.22
C ASP A 146 -0.57 15.44 -8.61
N VAL A 147 -0.59 14.19 -9.07
CA VAL A 147 -1.17 13.79 -10.36
C VAL A 147 -2.67 13.51 -10.25
N PHE A 148 -3.10 13.00 -9.11
CA PHE A 148 -4.49 12.65 -8.83
C PHE A 148 -4.98 13.38 -7.57
N PRO A 149 -5.22 14.71 -7.64
CA PRO A 149 -5.58 15.53 -6.48
C PRO A 149 -6.94 15.13 -5.91
N TRP A 150 -6.99 14.92 -4.59
CA TRP A 150 -8.23 14.74 -3.87
C TRP A 150 -8.90 16.11 -3.61
N PRO A 151 -10.25 16.25 -3.70
CA PRO A 151 -11.27 15.20 -3.86
C PRO A 151 -11.68 14.88 -5.31
N GLU A 152 -11.03 15.48 -6.31
CA GLU A 152 -11.36 15.28 -7.72
C GLU A 152 -11.21 13.81 -8.12
N PHE A 153 -10.12 13.17 -7.68
CA PHE A 153 -9.85 11.76 -7.87
C PHE A 153 -9.96 10.99 -6.55
N LYS A 154 -10.87 10.01 -6.49
CA LYS A 154 -10.97 9.11 -5.34
C LYS A 154 -9.88 8.05 -5.44
N TYR A 155 -9.11 7.85 -4.38
CA TYR A 155 -8.02 6.87 -4.34
C TYR A 155 -8.47 5.46 -4.75
N GLU A 156 -9.61 4.99 -4.23
CA GLU A 156 -10.14 3.69 -4.59
C GLU A 156 -10.35 3.52 -6.09
N THR A 157 -10.82 4.55 -6.78
CA THR A 157 -11.02 4.51 -8.23
C THR A 157 -9.67 4.45 -8.97
N VAL A 158 -8.72 5.31 -8.58
CA VAL A 158 -7.40 5.36 -9.22
C VAL A 158 -6.63 4.06 -9.00
N PHE A 159 -6.63 3.51 -7.77
CA PHE A 159 -5.99 2.23 -7.48
C PHE A 159 -6.63 1.08 -8.25
N LEU A 160 -7.95 1.06 -8.37
CA LEU A 160 -8.65 0.01 -9.12
C LEU A 160 -8.30 0.06 -10.62
N GLU A 161 -8.27 1.26 -11.21
CA GLU A 161 -7.87 1.42 -12.61
C GLU A 161 -6.39 1.07 -12.83
N ASN A 162 -5.51 1.44 -11.89
CA ASN A 162 -4.10 1.04 -11.92
C ASN A 162 -3.95 -0.49 -11.86
N PHE A 163 -4.69 -1.15 -10.99
CA PHE A 163 -4.72 -2.62 -10.91
C PHE A 163 -5.22 -3.24 -12.21
N ARG A 164 -6.31 -2.73 -12.78
CA ARG A 164 -6.86 -3.21 -14.06
C ARG A 164 -5.87 -3.06 -15.21
N LEU A 165 -5.19 -1.90 -15.27
CA LEU A 165 -4.16 -1.64 -16.28
C LEU A 165 -2.99 -2.61 -16.13
N HIS A 166 -2.53 -2.83 -14.89
CA HIS A 166 -1.43 -3.74 -14.59
C HIS A 166 -1.75 -5.17 -15.03
N ILE A 167 -2.91 -5.73 -14.62
CA ILE A 167 -3.31 -7.08 -15.02
C ILE A 167 -3.39 -7.20 -16.56
N ARG A 168 -4.01 -6.24 -17.25
CA ARG A 168 -4.09 -6.25 -18.71
C ARG A 168 -2.72 -6.17 -19.39
N GLY A 169 -1.74 -5.54 -18.73
CA GLY A 169 -0.36 -5.46 -19.23
C GLY A 169 0.44 -6.75 -19.08
N ILE A 170 0.19 -7.55 -18.06
CA ILE A 170 0.99 -8.74 -17.74
C ILE A 170 0.30 -10.08 -18.02
N ALA A 171 -1.04 -10.13 -18.01
CA ALA A 171 -1.78 -11.37 -18.26
C ALA A 171 -1.76 -11.78 -19.73
N ASN A 172 -1.74 -13.08 -19.99
CA ASN A 172 -2.03 -13.65 -21.30
C ASN A 172 -3.54 -13.88 -21.46
N GLU A 173 -3.99 -14.49 -22.58
CA GLU A 173 -5.42 -14.72 -22.85
C GLU A 173 -6.12 -15.48 -21.72
N LYS A 174 -5.53 -16.57 -21.22
CA LYS A 174 -6.06 -17.35 -20.11
C LYS A 174 -6.17 -16.52 -18.82
N GLY A 175 -5.17 -15.70 -18.52
CA GLY A 175 -5.19 -14.80 -17.35
C GLY A 175 -6.24 -13.71 -17.49
N LEU A 176 -6.42 -13.15 -18.69
CA LEU A 176 -7.45 -12.14 -18.97
C LEU A 176 -8.86 -12.72 -18.84
N GLU A 177 -9.09 -13.93 -19.32
CA GLU A 177 -10.37 -14.65 -19.16
C GLU A 177 -10.68 -14.84 -17.67
N TYR A 178 -9.72 -15.35 -16.89
CA TYR A 178 -9.87 -15.49 -15.44
C TYR A 178 -10.18 -14.15 -14.77
N PHE A 179 -9.44 -13.10 -15.12
CA PHE A 179 -9.63 -11.76 -14.56
C PHE A 179 -11.03 -11.21 -14.83
N GLN A 180 -11.52 -11.36 -16.06
CA GLN A 180 -12.87 -10.92 -16.44
C GLN A 180 -13.95 -11.67 -15.70
N ASP A 181 -13.83 -13.00 -15.62
CA ASP A 181 -14.91 -13.86 -15.11
C ASP A 181 -14.97 -13.93 -13.58
N LYS A 182 -13.85 -13.87 -12.91
CA LYS A 182 -13.76 -14.08 -11.46
C LYS A 182 -13.53 -12.81 -10.66
N ILE A 183 -12.93 -11.79 -11.26
CA ILE A 183 -12.54 -10.58 -10.55
C ILE A 183 -13.45 -9.39 -10.90
N LEU A 184 -13.78 -9.18 -12.18
CA LEU A 184 -14.57 -8.01 -12.58
C LEU A 184 -16.09 -8.21 -12.47
N LYS A 185 -16.58 -9.45 -12.47
CA LYS A 185 -18.01 -9.76 -12.34
C LYS A 185 -18.48 -9.91 -10.89
N ASN A 186 -17.57 -10.01 -9.92
CA ASN A 186 -17.83 -10.10 -8.49
C ASN A 186 -17.45 -8.78 -7.77
#